data_9912d5c4f104be62787c62a8ba950135
#
_entry.id   9912d5c4f104be62787c62a8ba950135
#
_cell.length_a   1.000
_cell.length_b   1.000
_cell.length_c   1.000
_cell.angle_alpha   90.00
_cell.angle_beta   90.00
_cell.angle_gamma   90.00
#
_symmetry.space_group_name_H-M   'P 1'
#
loop_
_entity.id
_entity.type
_entity.pdbx_description
1 polymer ?
#
loop_
_entity_poly.entity_id
_entity_poly.type
_entity_poly.pdbx_seq_one_letter_code
_entity_poly.pdbx_strand_id
1 'polypeptide(L)'
;MVQYRVPREELPYDSANRKSIVEYAQKLVGRTLRDSCDVDSFSSKKGNKGKLGQAIEYCYFEYEPNSAQEPDFPEVGLELKTNPVKRKKDKTLSAKERLVLTMIDYCALVHETWESSTVLSKMGDMLLITFLHEPEKDEFDYEFEFVGTPSIPPEDMAVIRDDWETIVAKVKAGLAHEISGGDTNYLEACTKGASAKTVRKQPYSDIMAKQRAFALKSSYMTAFYDKNICLESIMRRRGEESMGLEDLVKARIGEYVGATNIELGDRFGLNPRSKSFNALLTKAMLGVGQENEIAEFSKAGITVRTIRLEQNGRIREHISFPAFEFADLLAETEWEDSEFGKVCNSKFLFVVFKKNELGVYELRGCEFWSMPAEMVDAAEATWKETRRVVERGVEFIQGMPYCKDGYPTIENNLPGSDYNRIAHVRPHASQRAYRFADGSVVGNVARDASELPDGRAMTKQSFWLDKGVVEKLLKDRGY
;
A
#
# COMPACT_ATOMS: atom_id res chain seq x y z
N MET A 1 -33.57 6.29 -0.14
CA MET A 1 -34.39 5.27 -0.87
C MET A 1 -33.80 5.15 -2.28
N VAL A 2 -33.41 3.95 -2.70
CA VAL A 2 -32.81 3.69 -4.03
C VAL A 2 -33.87 3.98 -5.10
N GLN A 3 -33.49 4.74 -6.14
CA GLN A 3 -34.35 5.08 -7.26
C GLN A 3 -33.97 4.19 -8.44
N TYR A 4 -34.82 3.19 -8.75
CA TYR A 4 -34.65 2.35 -9.94
C TYR A 4 -35.03 3.12 -11.20
N ARG A 5 -34.34 2.84 -12.30
CA ARG A 5 -34.56 3.47 -13.62
C ARG A 5 -35.73 2.83 -14.40
N VAL A 6 -36.04 1.61 -14.05
CA VAL A 6 -37.14 0.83 -14.59
C VAL A 6 -38.07 0.37 -13.46
N PRO A 7 -39.35 0.02 -13.77
CA PRO A 7 -40.21 -0.62 -12.78
C PRO A 7 -39.56 -1.87 -12.19
N ARG A 8 -39.77 -2.13 -10.88
CA ARG A 8 -39.12 -3.27 -10.19
C ARG A 8 -39.44 -4.62 -10.84
N GLU A 9 -40.64 -4.78 -11.38
CA GLU A 9 -41.10 -5.98 -12.11
C GLU A 9 -40.35 -6.20 -13.43
N GLU A 10 -39.70 -5.18 -13.96
CA GLU A 10 -38.91 -5.24 -15.20
C GLU A 10 -37.38 -5.44 -14.90
N LEU A 11 -36.98 -5.40 -13.64
CA LEU A 11 -35.59 -5.65 -13.31
C LEU A 11 -35.17 -7.08 -13.68
N PRO A 12 -33.93 -7.28 -14.17
CA PRO A 12 -33.43 -8.61 -14.53
C PRO A 12 -33.08 -9.49 -13.31
N TYR A 13 -33.39 -9.02 -12.11
CA TYR A 13 -33.22 -9.70 -10.83
C TYR A 13 -34.30 -9.25 -9.84
N ASP A 14 -34.53 -10.05 -8.81
CA ASP A 14 -35.43 -9.69 -7.70
C ASP A 14 -34.64 -8.89 -6.64
N SER A 15 -34.92 -7.59 -6.52
CA SER A 15 -34.25 -6.65 -5.62
C SER A 15 -34.47 -6.95 -4.13
N ALA A 16 -35.49 -7.70 -3.77
CA ALA A 16 -35.79 -8.16 -2.43
C ALA A 16 -35.19 -9.54 -2.11
N ASN A 17 -34.46 -10.14 -3.06
CA ASN A 17 -33.87 -11.46 -2.90
C ASN A 17 -32.36 -11.42 -3.11
N ARG A 18 -31.59 -11.50 -2.01
CA ARG A 18 -30.12 -11.49 -2.03
C ARG A 18 -29.51 -12.49 -3.01
N LYS A 19 -30.04 -13.72 -3.05
CA LYS A 19 -29.53 -14.75 -3.95
C LYS A 19 -29.71 -14.35 -5.41
N SER A 20 -30.88 -13.81 -5.77
CA SER A 20 -31.15 -13.31 -7.11
C SER A 20 -30.20 -12.20 -7.52
N ILE A 21 -29.91 -11.23 -6.64
CA ILE A 21 -28.96 -10.14 -6.90
C ILE A 21 -27.56 -10.72 -7.16
N VAL A 22 -27.08 -11.61 -6.28
CA VAL A 22 -25.73 -12.21 -6.40
C VAL A 22 -25.61 -13.07 -7.66
N GLU A 23 -26.58 -13.92 -7.96
CA GLU A 23 -26.58 -14.74 -9.18
C GLU A 23 -26.62 -13.87 -10.45
N TYR A 24 -27.35 -12.76 -10.42
CA TYR A 24 -27.34 -11.81 -11.52
C TYR A 24 -25.98 -11.15 -11.68
N ALA A 25 -25.38 -10.65 -10.58
CA ALA A 25 -24.06 -10.05 -10.58
C ALA A 25 -22.98 -11.01 -11.10
N GLN A 26 -23.04 -12.30 -10.74
CA GLN A 26 -22.08 -13.32 -11.16
C GLN A 26 -22.01 -13.53 -12.68
N LYS A 27 -23.03 -13.12 -13.42
CA LYS A 27 -23.03 -13.16 -14.90
C LYS A 27 -21.99 -12.21 -15.52
N LEU A 28 -21.46 -11.26 -14.74
CA LEU A 28 -20.37 -10.36 -15.17
C LEU A 28 -19.02 -11.08 -15.30
N VAL A 29 -18.76 -12.15 -14.54
CA VAL A 29 -17.46 -12.81 -14.52
C VAL A 29 -17.04 -13.27 -15.91
N GLY A 30 -15.81 -12.86 -16.32
CA GLY A 30 -15.26 -13.14 -17.66
C GLY A 30 -15.87 -12.29 -18.78
N ARG A 31 -16.61 -11.25 -18.44
CA ARG A 31 -17.21 -10.30 -19.40
C ARG A 31 -16.72 -8.89 -19.13
N THR A 32 -17.01 -7.99 -20.05
CA THR A 32 -16.86 -6.55 -19.86
C THR A 32 -18.23 -5.91 -19.56
N LEU A 33 -18.23 -4.67 -19.07
CA LEU A 33 -19.50 -3.96 -18.87
C LEU A 33 -20.20 -3.71 -20.21
N ARG A 34 -19.44 -3.37 -21.25
CA ARG A 34 -19.93 -3.12 -22.62
C ARG A 34 -20.61 -4.34 -23.23
N ASP A 35 -20.12 -5.55 -22.91
CA ASP A 35 -20.76 -6.80 -23.37
C ASP A 35 -22.02 -7.17 -22.57
N SER A 36 -22.23 -6.49 -21.43
CA SER A 36 -23.24 -6.90 -20.45
C SER A 36 -24.45 -5.98 -20.40
N CYS A 37 -24.30 -4.71 -20.79
CA CYS A 37 -25.39 -3.71 -20.82
C CYS A 37 -25.08 -2.55 -21.76
N ASP A 38 -26.10 -1.70 -22.02
CA ASP A 38 -25.94 -0.48 -22.80
C ASP A 38 -25.23 0.61 -21.99
N VAL A 39 -23.92 0.76 -22.21
CA VAL A 39 -23.08 1.76 -21.55
C VAL A 39 -23.19 3.16 -22.21
N ASP A 40 -23.70 3.27 -23.42
CA ASP A 40 -23.77 4.54 -24.14
C ASP A 40 -24.82 5.47 -23.54
N SER A 41 -25.78 4.92 -22.80
CA SER A 41 -26.78 5.67 -22.02
C SER A 41 -26.21 6.35 -20.79
N PHE A 42 -24.99 5.98 -20.35
CA PHE A 42 -24.35 6.50 -19.14
C PHE A 42 -23.48 7.72 -19.44
N SER A 43 -23.79 8.85 -18.80
CA SER A 43 -22.99 10.07 -18.88
C SER A 43 -22.34 10.40 -17.53
N SER A 44 -21.03 10.41 -17.45
CA SER A 44 -20.30 10.85 -16.27
C SER A 44 -19.46 12.10 -16.55
N LYS A 45 -19.15 12.86 -15.48
CA LYS A 45 -18.21 14.00 -15.59
C LYS A 45 -16.82 13.48 -15.97
N LYS A 46 -16.12 14.18 -16.87
CA LYS A 46 -14.72 13.88 -17.21
C LYS A 46 -13.87 13.82 -15.94
N GLY A 47 -13.05 12.76 -15.78
CA GLY A 47 -12.15 12.58 -14.64
C GLY A 47 -12.81 12.01 -13.38
N ASN A 48 -14.03 11.47 -13.47
CA ASN A 48 -14.67 10.77 -12.34
C ASN A 48 -14.02 9.39 -12.13
N LYS A 49 -13.25 9.23 -11.05
CA LYS A 49 -12.57 7.98 -10.68
C LYS A 49 -13.51 6.81 -10.35
N GLY A 50 -14.76 7.10 -9.96
CA GLY A 50 -15.79 6.10 -9.68
C GLY A 50 -16.66 5.76 -10.89
N LYS A 51 -16.25 6.14 -12.11
CA LYS A 51 -17.07 6.04 -13.32
C LYS A 51 -17.56 4.62 -13.58
N LEU A 52 -16.68 3.61 -13.51
CA LEU A 52 -17.07 2.23 -13.74
C LEU A 52 -18.04 1.71 -12.66
N GLY A 53 -17.80 2.01 -11.38
CA GLY A 53 -18.72 1.65 -10.30
C GLY A 53 -20.11 2.24 -10.51
N GLN A 54 -20.19 3.54 -10.79
CA GLN A 54 -21.45 4.22 -11.09
C GLN A 54 -22.13 3.70 -12.36
N ALA A 55 -21.35 3.31 -13.38
CA ALA A 55 -21.90 2.70 -14.59
C ALA A 55 -22.49 1.30 -14.31
N ILE A 56 -21.87 0.53 -13.41
CA ILE A 56 -22.43 -0.77 -12.96
C ILE A 56 -23.76 -0.56 -12.25
N GLU A 57 -23.84 0.41 -11.34
CA GLU A 57 -25.07 0.77 -10.66
C GLU A 57 -26.16 1.19 -11.67
N TYR A 58 -25.80 2.10 -12.57
CA TYR A 58 -26.73 2.71 -13.53
C TYR A 58 -27.14 1.78 -14.65
N CYS A 59 -26.19 1.17 -15.37
CA CYS A 59 -26.45 0.41 -16.61
C CYS A 59 -26.77 -1.07 -16.34
N TYR A 60 -26.13 -1.67 -15.31
CA TYR A 60 -26.27 -3.10 -15.07
C TYR A 60 -27.33 -3.41 -14.03
N PHE A 61 -27.32 -2.69 -12.90
CA PHE A 61 -28.32 -2.87 -11.84
C PHE A 61 -29.54 -1.96 -11.96
N GLU A 62 -29.58 -1.08 -12.96
CA GLU A 62 -30.72 -0.21 -13.30
C GLU A 62 -31.19 0.69 -12.14
N TYR A 63 -30.25 1.27 -11.36
CA TYR A 63 -30.59 2.29 -10.36
C TYR A 63 -29.67 3.51 -10.43
N GLU A 64 -30.21 4.68 -10.01
CA GLU A 64 -29.45 5.93 -9.97
C GLU A 64 -28.38 5.90 -8.90
N PRO A 65 -27.09 6.13 -9.24
CA PRO A 65 -26.01 6.28 -8.27
C PRO A 65 -26.31 7.39 -7.26
N ASN A 66 -26.15 7.11 -5.99
CA ASN A 66 -26.43 8.08 -4.94
C ASN A 66 -25.33 8.07 -3.86
N SER A 67 -25.37 9.06 -2.95
CA SER A 67 -24.44 9.19 -1.82
C SER A 67 -25.11 8.91 -0.48
N ALA A 68 -26.22 8.15 -0.46
CA ALA A 68 -26.92 7.82 0.77
C ALA A 68 -26.05 6.93 1.69
N GLN A 69 -26.32 6.96 2.98
CA GLN A 69 -25.68 6.06 3.93
C GLN A 69 -26.29 4.65 3.93
N GLU A 70 -27.52 4.52 3.39
CA GLU A 70 -28.19 3.22 3.24
C GLU A 70 -27.41 2.30 2.29
N PRO A 71 -27.46 0.98 2.48
CA PRO A 71 -26.92 0.02 1.50
C PRO A 71 -27.52 0.19 0.10
N ASP A 72 -26.79 -0.19 -0.95
CA ASP A 72 -27.23 -0.09 -2.35
C ASP A 72 -28.46 -0.97 -2.64
N PHE A 73 -28.60 -2.08 -1.92
CA PHE A 73 -29.80 -2.95 -1.93
C PHE A 73 -30.40 -3.00 -0.52
N PRO A 74 -31.17 -1.96 -0.12
CA PRO A 74 -31.59 -1.77 1.28
C PRO A 74 -32.53 -2.86 1.79
N GLU A 75 -33.32 -3.49 0.91
CA GLU A 75 -34.27 -4.54 1.28
C GLU A 75 -33.59 -5.82 1.78
N VAL A 76 -32.34 -6.03 1.36
CA VAL A 76 -31.53 -7.20 1.76
C VAL A 76 -30.27 -6.80 2.52
N GLY A 77 -30.06 -5.49 2.77
CA GLY A 77 -28.92 -4.97 3.50
C GLY A 77 -27.58 -5.10 2.77
N LEU A 78 -27.58 -5.28 1.43
CA LEU A 78 -26.38 -5.58 0.64
C LEU A 78 -25.77 -4.30 0.06
N GLU A 79 -24.49 -4.07 0.32
CA GLU A 79 -23.70 -2.94 -0.22
C GLU A 79 -22.90 -3.37 -1.43
N LEU A 80 -22.98 -2.62 -2.54
CA LEU A 80 -22.16 -2.84 -3.74
C LEU A 80 -20.80 -2.15 -3.60
N LYS A 81 -19.74 -2.91 -3.83
CA LYS A 81 -18.37 -2.38 -3.88
C LYS A 81 -17.64 -2.88 -5.11
N THR A 82 -16.89 -1.98 -5.73
CA THR A 82 -16.00 -2.33 -6.84
C THR A 82 -14.55 -2.13 -6.43
N ASN A 83 -13.65 -3.02 -6.88
CA ASN A 83 -12.23 -2.90 -6.60
C ASN A 83 -11.39 -3.31 -7.81
N PRO A 84 -10.53 -2.44 -8.35
CA PRO A 84 -9.64 -2.77 -9.44
C PRO A 84 -8.51 -3.68 -8.98
N VAL A 85 -8.19 -4.69 -9.79
CA VAL A 85 -7.03 -5.58 -9.61
C VAL A 85 -6.04 -5.41 -10.76
N LYS A 86 -4.77 -5.72 -10.48
CA LYS A 86 -3.69 -5.81 -11.46
C LYS A 86 -3.22 -7.26 -11.56
N ARG A 87 -2.83 -7.70 -12.75
CA ARG A 87 -2.14 -8.97 -12.96
C ARG A 87 -0.63 -8.76 -12.88
N LYS A 88 0.01 -9.43 -11.92
CA LYS A 88 1.47 -9.38 -11.76
C LYS A 88 2.15 -10.19 -12.87
N LYS A 89 3.50 -10.06 -13.00
CA LYS A 89 4.31 -10.82 -13.97
C LYS A 89 4.22 -12.33 -13.79
N ASP A 90 4.03 -12.79 -12.56
CA ASP A 90 3.80 -14.20 -12.20
C ASP A 90 2.34 -14.66 -12.39
N LYS A 91 1.50 -13.81 -13.00
CA LYS A 91 0.07 -14.01 -13.25
C LYS A 91 -0.83 -13.98 -12.01
N THR A 92 -0.31 -13.74 -10.82
CA THR A 92 -1.11 -13.54 -9.63
C THR A 92 -1.85 -12.19 -9.67
N LEU A 93 -2.95 -12.07 -8.93
CA LEU A 93 -3.71 -10.83 -8.82
C LEU A 93 -3.24 -10.02 -7.60
N SER A 94 -3.23 -8.72 -7.73
CA SER A 94 -3.05 -7.82 -6.61
C SER A 94 -4.07 -6.69 -6.69
N ALA A 95 -4.55 -6.21 -5.54
CA ALA A 95 -5.37 -5.02 -5.50
C ALA A 95 -4.58 -3.82 -6.06
N LYS A 96 -5.15 -3.12 -7.03
CA LYS A 96 -4.56 -1.87 -7.52
C LYS A 96 -4.70 -0.77 -6.48
N GLU A 97 -5.83 -0.74 -5.81
CA GLU A 97 -6.24 0.28 -4.85
C GLU A 97 -6.78 -0.36 -3.58
N ARG A 98 -6.87 0.41 -2.51
CA ARG A 98 -7.60 0.08 -1.29
C ARG A 98 -9.10 -0.05 -1.56
N LEU A 99 -9.82 -0.81 -0.76
CA LEU A 99 -11.26 -0.90 -0.84
C LEU A 99 -11.90 0.13 0.11
N VAL A 100 -12.39 1.23 -0.45
CA VAL A 100 -13.02 2.31 0.33
C VAL A 100 -14.41 1.87 0.80
N LEU A 101 -14.65 2.01 2.10
CA LEU A 101 -15.89 1.62 2.75
C LEU A 101 -16.85 2.81 2.92
N THR A 102 -16.40 3.83 3.66
CA THR A 102 -17.24 4.99 3.99
C THR A 102 -16.40 6.22 4.35
N MET A 103 -16.95 7.41 4.13
CA MET A 103 -16.33 8.66 4.54
C MET A 103 -16.37 8.82 6.06
N ILE A 104 -15.31 9.45 6.62
CA ILE A 104 -15.22 9.74 8.05
C ILE A 104 -15.81 11.11 8.34
N ASP A 105 -16.88 11.15 9.12
CA ASP A 105 -17.29 12.34 9.86
C ASP A 105 -16.69 12.27 11.26
N TYR A 106 -15.64 13.04 11.51
CA TYR A 106 -14.94 13.03 12.81
C TYR A 106 -15.82 13.39 13.99
N CYS A 107 -16.82 14.27 13.78
CA CYS A 107 -17.72 14.71 14.84
C CYS A 107 -18.79 13.64 15.16
N ALA A 108 -19.26 12.89 14.17
CA ALA A 108 -20.18 11.78 14.37
C ALA A 108 -19.46 10.55 14.94
N LEU A 109 -18.23 10.26 14.44
CA LEU A 109 -17.45 9.06 14.78
C LEU A 109 -17.23 8.88 16.29
N VAL A 110 -17.06 9.97 17.05
CA VAL A 110 -16.80 9.89 18.49
C VAL A 110 -17.99 9.37 19.30
N HIS A 111 -19.15 9.30 18.69
CA HIS A 111 -20.41 8.80 19.28
C HIS A 111 -20.76 7.38 18.84
N GLU A 112 -20.03 6.82 17.85
CA GLU A 112 -20.23 5.44 17.41
C GLU A 112 -19.60 4.46 18.40
N THR A 113 -20.20 3.25 18.50
CA THR A 113 -19.58 2.04 19.03
C THR A 113 -19.23 1.12 17.85
N TRP A 114 -18.40 0.12 18.06
CA TRP A 114 -18.09 -0.83 16.99
C TRP A 114 -19.37 -1.48 16.42
N GLU A 115 -20.26 -1.92 17.29
CA GLU A 115 -21.50 -2.61 16.92
C GLU A 115 -22.48 -1.71 16.14
N SER A 116 -22.40 -0.39 16.33
CA SER A 116 -23.20 0.60 15.60
C SER A 116 -22.42 1.33 14.51
N SER A 117 -21.17 0.92 14.26
CA SER A 117 -20.29 1.65 13.35
C SER A 117 -20.72 1.56 11.89
N THR A 118 -20.60 2.67 11.19
CA THR A 118 -20.82 2.72 9.74
C THR A 118 -19.88 1.77 8.99
N VAL A 119 -18.67 1.53 9.53
CA VAL A 119 -17.69 0.58 8.95
C VAL A 119 -18.24 -0.85 8.98
N LEU A 120 -18.71 -1.30 10.15
CA LEU A 120 -19.26 -2.65 10.30
C LEU A 120 -20.48 -2.86 9.40
N SER A 121 -21.36 -1.85 9.33
CA SER A 121 -22.55 -1.88 8.45
C SER A 121 -22.18 -2.04 6.98
N LYS A 122 -21.21 -1.26 6.46
CA LYS A 122 -20.79 -1.29 5.06
C LYS A 122 -19.94 -2.52 4.70
N MET A 123 -19.36 -3.18 5.68
CA MET A 123 -18.45 -4.33 5.48
C MET A 123 -19.14 -5.66 5.76
N GLY A 124 -20.17 -5.65 6.62
CA GLY A 124 -20.82 -6.87 7.12
C GLY A 124 -21.55 -7.64 6.02
N ASP A 125 -22.07 -6.96 5.01
CA ASP A 125 -22.83 -7.58 3.92
C ASP A 125 -22.52 -6.86 2.58
N MET A 126 -21.48 -7.31 1.91
CA MET A 126 -20.92 -6.64 0.74
C MET A 126 -20.98 -7.53 -0.49
N LEU A 127 -21.50 -7.00 -1.61
CA LEU A 127 -21.34 -7.54 -2.96
C LEU A 127 -20.09 -6.92 -3.58
N LEU A 128 -19.01 -7.68 -3.65
CA LEU A 128 -17.74 -7.24 -4.22
C LEU A 128 -17.63 -7.65 -5.68
N ILE A 129 -17.39 -6.67 -6.56
CA ILE A 129 -17.13 -6.86 -7.98
C ILE A 129 -15.70 -6.38 -8.25
N THR A 130 -14.84 -7.25 -8.77
CA THR A 130 -13.48 -6.89 -9.16
C THR A 130 -13.30 -6.94 -10.66
N PHE A 131 -12.46 -6.05 -11.18
CA PHE A 131 -12.15 -5.97 -12.60
C PHE A 131 -10.64 -5.76 -12.82
N LEU A 132 -10.14 -6.32 -13.93
CA LEU A 132 -8.76 -6.20 -14.32
C LEU A 132 -8.50 -4.81 -14.92
N HIS A 133 -7.69 -4.01 -14.23
CA HIS A 133 -7.30 -2.70 -14.73
C HIS A 133 -6.22 -2.83 -15.81
N GLU A 134 -6.54 -2.38 -17.01
CA GLU A 134 -5.67 -2.37 -18.19
C GLU A 134 -5.65 -0.94 -18.78
N PRO A 135 -4.60 -0.14 -18.48
CA PRO A 135 -4.55 1.30 -18.80
C PRO A 135 -4.78 1.66 -20.27
N GLU A 136 -4.51 0.70 -21.18
CA GLU A 136 -4.64 0.89 -22.63
C GLU A 136 -6.11 0.75 -23.12
N LYS A 137 -7.02 0.22 -22.29
CA LYS A 137 -8.41 -0.02 -22.64
C LYS A 137 -9.33 1.07 -22.09
N ASP A 138 -10.49 1.24 -22.70
CA ASP A 138 -11.58 1.99 -22.07
C ASP A 138 -12.05 1.27 -20.80
N GLU A 139 -12.45 2.00 -19.76
CA GLU A 139 -12.86 1.43 -18.47
C GLU A 139 -14.03 0.43 -18.59
N PHE A 140 -14.92 0.63 -19.57
CA PHE A 140 -16.05 -0.27 -19.80
C PHE A 140 -15.67 -1.58 -20.52
N ASP A 141 -14.42 -1.66 -21.00
CA ASP A 141 -13.83 -2.84 -21.64
C ASP A 141 -12.92 -3.62 -20.68
N TYR A 142 -12.91 -3.28 -19.37
CA TYR A 142 -12.22 -4.06 -18.35
C TYR A 142 -12.99 -5.34 -18.05
N GLU A 143 -12.26 -6.47 -18.00
CA GLU A 143 -12.83 -7.78 -17.70
C GLU A 143 -13.08 -7.95 -16.21
N PHE A 144 -14.25 -8.45 -15.83
CA PHE A 144 -14.58 -8.76 -14.44
C PHE A 144 -13.97 -10.09 -14.02
N GLU A 145 -13.14 -10.07 -12.99
CA GLU A 145 -12.36 -11.24 -12.51
C GLU A 145 -13.06 -12.01 -11.38
N PHE A 146 -13.74 -11.31 -10.49
CA PHE A 146 -14.44 -11.90 -9.36
C PHE A 146 -15.72 -11.13 -9.04
N VAL A 147 -16.78 -11.87 -8.74
CA VAL A 147 -18.05 -11.32 -8.25
C VAL A 147 -18.58 -12.23 -7.14
N GLY A 148 -18.82 -11.68 -5.96
CA GLY A 148 -19.33 -12.47 -4.84
C GLY A 148 -19.47 -11.68 -3.56
N THR A 149 -19.94 -12.36 -2.53
CA THR A 149 -20.08 -11.80 -1.19
C THR A 149 -18.98 -12.37 -0.28
N PRO A 150 -17.83 -11.66 -0.14
CA PRO A 150 -16.73 -12.14 0.68
C PRO A 150 -17.13 -12.21 2.16
N SER A 151 -16.67 -13.25 2.83
CA SER A 151 -16.74 -13.35 4.29
C SER A 151 -15.39 -13.01 4.88
N ILE A 152 -15.35 -12.05 5.81
CA ILE A 152 -14.13 -11.71 6.53
C ILE A 152 -13.99 -12.70 7.69
N PRO A 153 -12.83 -13.39 7.82
CA PRO A 153 -12.59 -14.31 8.92
C PRO A 153 -12.74 -13.63 10.28
N PRO A 154 -13.24 -14.32 11.32
CA PRO A 154 -13.42 -13.74 12.67
C PRO A 154 -12.12 -13.16 13.26
N GLU A 155 -10.98 -13.81 13.00
CA GLU A 155 -9.64 -13.33 13.41
C GLU A 155 -9.26 -12.02 12.73
N ASP A 156 -9.57 -11.86 11.45
CA ASP A 156 -9.33 -10.62 10.72
C ASP A 156 -10.29 -9.51 11.18
N MET A 157 -11.54 -9.88 11.48
CA MET A 157 -12.54 -8.95 12.00
C MET A 157 -12.12 -8.35 13.35
N ALA A 158 -11.46 -9.15 14.20
CA ALA A 158 -10.90 -8.66 15.47
C ALA A 158 -9.83 -7.59 15.22
N VAL A 159 -8.93 -7.80 14.27
CA VAL A 159 -7.89 -6.82 13.90
C VAL A 159 -8.50 -5.54 13.31
N ILE A 160 -9.52 -5.69 12.46
CA ILE A 160 -10.23 -4.55 11.85
C ILE A 160 -10.96 -3.72 12.93
N ARG A 161 -11.51 -4.38 13.94
CA ARG A 161 -12.11 -3.70 15.09
C ARG A 161 -11.06 -2.90 15.88
N ASP A 162 -9.93 -3.50 16.21
CA ASP A 162 -8.83 -2.83 16.93
C ASP A 162 -8.29 -1.63 16.13
N ASP A 163 -8.21 -1.75 14.80
CA ASP A 163 -7.84 -0.67 13.90
C ASP A 163 -8.85 0.48 13.94
N TRP A 164 -10.15 0.17 13.92
CA TRP A 164 -11.21 1.16 14.04
C TRP A 164 -11.14 1.87 15.39
N GLU A 165 -11.00 1.12 16.51
CA GLU A 165 -10.86 1.66 17.85
C GLU A 165 -9.63 2.57 17.98
N THR A 166 -8.52 2.22 17.32
CA THR A 166 -7.28 3.04 17.25
C THR A 166 -7.55 4.39 16.59
N ILE A 167 -8.26 4.40 15.45
CA ILE A 167 -8.61 5.64 14.74
C ILE A 167 -9.57 6.49 15.60
N VAL A 168 -10.60 5.87 16.19
CA VAL A 168 -11.55 6.55 17.07
C VAL A 168 -10.85 7.16 18.28
N ALA A 169 -9.91 6.45 18.89
CA ALA A 169 -9.14 6.95 20.03
C ALA A 169 -8.33 8.19 19.67
N LYS A 170 -7.65 8.22 18.49
CA LYS A 170 -6.98 9.43 18.00
C LYS A 170 -7.93 10.61 17.79
N VAL A 171 -9.11 10.35 17.22
CA VAL A 171 -10.11 11.40 17.01
C VAL A 171 -10.61 11.94 18.36
N LYS A 172 -10.89 11.06 19.33
CA LYS A 172 -11.30 11.44 20.71
C LYS A 172 -10.21 12.21 21.46
N ALA A 173 -8.94 11.99 21.11
CA ALA A 173 -7.82 12.76 21.66
C ALA A 173 -7.58 14.11 20.96
N GLY A 174 -8.39 14.49 19.95
CA GLY A 174 -8.19 15.72 19.17
C GLY A 174 -7.01 15.64 18.18
N LEU A 175 -6.57 14.43 17.84
CA LEU A 175 -5.39 14.15 17.02
C LEU A 175 -5.73 13.60 15.62
N ALA A 176 -6.93 13.87 15.11
CA ALA A 176 -7.33 13.40 13.77
C ALA A 176 -6.40 13.92 12.66
N HIS A 177 -5.75 15.05 12.86
CA HIS A 177 -4.77 15.61 11.92
C HIS A 177 -3.46 14.81 11.85
N GLU A 178 -3.17 13.98 12.87
CA GLU A 178 -1.98 13.12 12.94
C GLU A 178 -2.23 11.67 12.46
N ILE A 179 -3.45 11.35 12.03
CA ILE A 179 -3.76 10.00 11.52
C ILE A 179 -2.92 9.72 10.27
N SER A 180 -2.25 8.57 10.26
CA SER A 180 -1.51 8.04 9.12
C SER A 180 -1.95 6.62 8.75
N GLY A 181 -1.66 6.15 7.53
CA GLY A 181 -1.97 4.79 7.10
C GLY A 181 -1.21 3.71 7.87
N GLY A 182 -0.08 4.07 8.48
CA GLY A 182 0.73 3.16 9.29
C GLY A 182 0.23 2.96 10.73
N ASP A 183 -0.77 3.73 11.19
CA ASP A 183 -1.31 3.59 12.56
C ASP A 183 -2.04 2.26 12.78
N THR A 184 -2.52 1.65 11.73
CA THR A 184 -3.42 0.50 11.73
C THR A 184 -2.88 -0.64 10.87
N ASN A 185 -3.52 -1.82 10.93
CA ASN A 185 -3.05 -3.02 10.26
C ASN A 185 -3.86 -3.35 8.99
N TYR A 186 -5.16 -3.63 9.09
CA TYR A 186 -6.01 -4.05 7.96
C TYR A 186 -6.97 -2.96 7.48
N LEU A 187 -7.55 -2.20 8.43
CA LEU A 187 -8.39 -1.04 8.16
C LEU A 187 -7.54 0.23 8.26
N GLU A 188 -7.72 1.18 7.38
CA GLU A 188 -7.02 2.48 7.43
C GLU A 188 -7.98 3.65 7.25
N ALA A 189 -7.56 4.84 7.70
CA ALA A 189 -8.21 6.10 7.38
C ALA A 189 -7.45 6.79 6.25
N CYS A 190 -7.81 6.45 5.00
CA CYS A 190 -7.15 7.01 3.81
C CYS A 190 -7.62 8.43 3.52
N THR A 191 -6.74 9.28 2.97
CA THR A 191 -7.11 10.62 2.52
C THR A 191 -8.09 10.56 1.35
N LYS A 192 -9.11 11.40 1.39
CA LYS A 192 -10.12 11.57 0.35
C LYS A 192 -10.45 13.05 0.17
N GLY A 193 -10.07 13.60 -0.96
CA GLY A 193 -10.36 14.99 -1.27
C GLY A 193 -9.80 15.37 -2.63
N ALA A 194 -10.41 16.37 -3.27
CA ALA A 194 -9.97 16.87 -4.58
C ALA A 194 -8.57 17.52 -4.52
N SER A 195 -8.06 17.79 -3.33
CA SER A 195 -6.71 18.34 -3.11
C SER A 195 -6.25 18.12 -1.67
N ALA A 196 -4.94 18.24 -1.44
CA ALA A 196 -4.35 18.25 -0.09
C ALA A 196 -4.92 19.34 0.85
N LYS A 197 -5.62 20.32 0.31
CA LYS A 197 -6.28 21.42 1.06
C LYS A 197 -7.68 21.03 1.55
N THR A 198 -8.21 19.88 1.16
CA THR A 198 -9.53 19.43 1.61
C THR A 198 -9.44 18.94 3.05
N VAL A 199 -9.90 19.78 3.97
CA VAL A 199 -9.85 19.53 5.41
C VAL A 199 -11.25 19.57 6.03
N ARG A 200 -11.39 18.95 7.19
CA ARG A 200 -12.63 18.87 8.00
C ARG A 200 -12.34 19.30 9.43
N LYS A 201 -13.37 19.80 10.10
CA LYS A 201 -13.32 20.00 11.54
C LYS A 201 -13.22 18.65 12.25
N GLN A 202 -12.55 18.65 13.38
CA GLN A 202 -12.49 17.51 14.29
C GLN A 202 -12.98 17.92 15.68
N PRO A 203 -13.49 17.00 16.49
CA PRO A 203 -13.82 17.31 17.87
C PRO A 203 -12.55 17.50 18.70
N TYR A 204 -12.68 18.26 19.78
CA TYR A 204 -11.64 18.45 20.82
C TYR A 204 -10.32 19.08 20.33
N SER A 205 -10.29 19.70 19.15
CA SER A 205 -9.14 20.45 18.63
C SER A 205 -9.57 21.48 17.60
N ASP A 206 -8.90 22.64 17.60
CA ASP A 206 -9.09 23.68 16.60
C ASP A 206 -8.28 23.41 15.30
N ILE A 207 -7.40 22.42 15.32
CA ILE A 207 -6.59 22.05 14.17
C ILE A 207 -7.49 21.27 13.19
N MET A 208 -7.54 21.74 11.94
CA MET A 208 -8.27 21.06 10.88
C MET A 208 -7.57 19.75 10.47
N ALA A 209 -8.33 18.68 10.31
CA ALA A 209 -7.80 17.39 9.84
C ALA A 209 -8.08 17.18 8.35
N LYS A 210 -7.21 16.44 7.64
CA LYS A 210 -7.45 16.02 6.25
C LYS A 210 -8.76 15.24 6.16
N GLN A 211 -9.53 15.44 5.09
CA GLN A 211 -10.72 14.62 4.83
C GLN A 211 -10.29 13.18 4.56
N ARG A 212 -10.88 12.21 5.27
CA ARG A 212 -10.54 10.80 5.18
C ARG A 212 -11.76 9.91 4.99
N ALA A 213 -11.51 8.70 4.54
CA ALA A 213 -12.48 7.60 4.50
C ALA A 213 -11.87 6.37 5.16
N PHE A 214 -12.69 5.53 5.75
CA PHE A 214 -12.32 4.18 6.13
C PHE A 214 -12.17 3.32 4.87
N ALA A 215 -11.10 2.54 4.80
CA ALA A 215 -10.82 1.63 3.70
C ALA A 215 -10.10 0.37 4.20
N LEU A 216 -10.36 -0.78 3.59
CA LEU A 216 -9.50 -1.94 3.73
C LEU A 216 -8.22 -1.71 2.89
N LYS A 217 -7.05 -1.93 3.48
CA LYS A 217 -5.77 -1.70 2.83
C LYS A 217 -5.63 -2.52 1.54
N SER A 218 -4.91 -1.98 0.55
CA SER A 218 -4.63 -2.72 -0.68
C SER A 218 -3.83 -4.01 -0.46
N SER A 219 -2.99 -4.06 0.59
CA SER A 219 -2.29 -5.26 1.03
C SER A 219 -3.25 -6.34 1.54
N TYR A 220 -4.25 -5.97 2.36
CA TYR A 220 -5.29 -6.86 2.84
C TYR A 220 -6.10 -7.43 1.67
N MET A 221 -6.54 -6.57 0.75
CA MET A 221 -7.28 -6.99 -0.43
C MET A 221 -6.43 -7.87 -1.37
N THR A 222 -5.12 -7.59 -1.49
CA THR A 222 -4.20 -8.43 -2.26
C THR A 222 -4.11 -9.84 -1.66
N ALA A 223 -3.99 -9.96 -0.34
CA ALA A 223 -3.98 -11.25 0.35
C ALA A 223 -5.31 -12.00 0.17
N PHE A 224 -6.43 -11.28 0.05
CA PHE A 224 -7.73 -11.86 -0.25
C PHE A 224 -7.84 -12.41 -1.68
N TYR A 225 -7.27 -11.71 -2.68
CA TYR A 225 -7.36 -12.11 -4.09
C TYR A 225 -6.33 -13.15 -4.49
N ASP A 226 -5.14 -13.12 -3.90
CA ASP A 226 -4.02 -13.98 -4.29
C ASP A 226 -4.09 -15.34 -3.59
N LYS A 227 -4.81 -16.27 -4.20
CA LYS A 227 -4.94 -17.65 -3.70
C LYS A 227 -3.66 -18.48 -3.82
N ASN A 228 -2.63 -17.95 -4.48
CA ASN A 228 -1.35 -18.66 -4.69
C ASN A 228 -0.31 -18.31 -3.62
N ILE A 229 -0.52 -17.25 -2.83
CA ILE A 229 0.35 -16.92 -1.70
C ILE A 229 0.08 -17.91 -0.57
N CYS A 230 1.10 -18.67 -0.20
CA CYS A 230 1.04 -19.53 0.97
C CYS A 230 1.23 -18.67 2.22
N LEU A 231 0.12 -18.28 2.85
CA LEU A 231 0.12 -17.48 4.07
C LEU A 231 0.17 -18.39 5.29
N GLU A 232 1.10 -18.12 6.20
CA GLU A 232 1.20 -18.81 7.48
C GLU A 232 1.16 -17.78 8.63
N SER A 233 0.22 -17.98 9.55
CA SER A 233 0.09 -17.11 10.73
C SER A 233 1.16 -17.42 11.78
N ILE A 234 1.59 -16.38 12.49
CA ILE A 234 2.48 -16.54 13.65
C ILE A 234 1.73 -17.31 14.72
N MET A 235 2.11 -18.59 14.91
CA MET A 235 1.44 -19.47 15.87
C MET A 235 1.67 -18.96 17.30
N ARG A 236 0.57 -18.60 18.00
CA ARG A 236 0.63 -18.14 19.36
C ARG A 236 0.93 -19.26 20.33
N ARG A 237 1.83 -19.03 21.28
CA ARG A 237 2.14 -19.95 22.38
C ARG A 237 1.21 -19.66 23.55
N ARG A 238 1.16 -20.60 24.50
CA ARG A 238 0.41 -20.41 25.75
C ARG A 238 0.84 -19.12 26.46
N GLY A 239 -0.13 -18.25 26.74
CA GLY A 239 0.12 -16.94 27.38
C GLY A 239 0.31 -15.78 26.40
N GLU A 240 0.27 -16.03 25.07
CA GLU A 240 0.37 -15.00 24.03
C GLU A 240 -0.99 -14.69 23.38
N GLU A 241 -2.07 -15.32 23.80
CA GLU A 241 -3.37 -15.30 23.15
C GLU A 241 -3.94 -13.87 23.03
N SER A 242 -3.71 -13.04 24.05
CA SER A 242 -4.19 -11.64 24.09
C SER A 242 -3.15 -10.60 23.69
N MET A 243 -1.94 -11.00 23.30
CA MET A 243 -0.92 -10.04 22.90
C MET A 243 -1.28 -9.37 21.56
N GLY A 244 -1.06 -8.08 21.45
CA GLY A 244 -1.07 -7.39 20.15
C GLY A 244 0.03 -7.91 19.22
N LEU A 245 -0.13 -7.72 17.90
CA LEU A 245 0.84 -8.20 16.91
C LEU A 245 2.25 -7.65 17.18
N GLU A 246 2.36 -6.37 17.48
CA GLU A 246 3.67 -5.73 17.71
C GLU A 246 4.39 -6.28 18.94
N ASP A 247 3.65 -6.47 20.04
CA ASP A 247 4.21 -7.03 21.27
C ASP A 247 4.61 -8.50 21.10
N LEU A 248 3.80 -9.28 20.38
CA LEU A 248 4.12 -10.66 20.02
C LEU A 248 5.43 -10.76 19.23
N VAL A 249 5.58 -9.94 18.19
CA VAL A 249 6.76 -9.92 17.32
C VAL A 249 7.98 -9.45 18.13
N LYS A 250 7.85 -8.40 18.94
CA LYS A 250 8.93 -7.90 19.82
C LYS A 250 9.38 -8.97 20.83
N ALA A 251 8.43 -9.66 21.46
CA ALA A 251 8.73 -10.74 22.41
C ALA A 251 9.49 -11.89 21.72
N ARG A 252 9.00 -12.35 20.54
CA ARG A 252 9.62 -13.46 19.80
C ARG A 252 11.01 -13.16 19.31
N ILE A 253 11.23 -11.98 18.71
CA ILE A 253 12.56 -11.54 18.27
C ILE A 253 13.46 -11.26 19.48
N GLY A 254 12.88 -10.78 20.59
CA GLY A 254 13.57 -10.54 21.87
C GLY A 254 14.25 -11.76 22.45
N GLU A 255 13.71 -12.99 22.22
CA GLU A 255 14.32 -14.25 22.66
C GLU A 255 15.74 -14.48 22.09
N TYR A 256 16.08 -13.79 21.00
CA TYR A 256 17.35 -13.95 20.27
C TYR A 256 18.31 -12.76 20.42
N VAL A 257 17.95 -11.76 21.21
CA VAL A 257 18.80 -10.58 21.46
C VAL A 257 20.13 -11.02 22.08
N GLY A 258 21.23 -10.46 21.58
CA GLY A 258 22.59 -10.83 21.98
C GLY A 258 23.23 -11.89 21.08
N ALA A 259 22.44 -12.64 20.32
CA ALA A 259 23.00 -13.61 19.38
C ALA A 259 23.55 -12.92 18.11
N THR A 260 24.66 -13.42 17.61
CA THR A 260 25.24 -12.94 16.35
C THR A 260 24.48 -13.48 15.15
N ASN A 261 24.58 -12.80 14.02
CA ASN A 261 23.99 -13.26 12.76
C ASN A 261 24.54 -14.62 12.30
N ILE A 262 25.76 -14.99 12.73
CA ILE A 262 26.38 -16.29 12.45
C ILE A 262 25.70 -17.37 13.30
N GLU A 263 25.62 -17.16 14.62
CA GLU A 263 24.96 -18.10 15.55
C GLU A 263 23.48 -18.33 15.19
N LEU A 264 22.79 -17.26 14.79
CA LEU A 264 21.41 -17.37 14.31
C LEU A 264 21.31 -18.14 12.97
N GLY A 265 22.28 -17.91 12.08
CA GLY A 265 22.39 -18.69 10.84
C GLY A 265 22.53 -20.19 11.11
N ASP A 266 23.45 -20.55 11.99
CA ASP A 266 23.70 -21.95 12.39
C ASP A 266 22.45 -22.55 13.08
N ARG A 267 21.84 -21.81 14.01
CA ARG A 267 20.64 -22.26 14.74
C ARG A 267 19.46 -22.60 13.85
N PHE A 268 19.25 -21.81 12.78
CA PHE A 268 18.11 -21.99 11.87
C PHE A 268 18.48 -22.68 10.54
N GLY A 269 19.74 -23.09 10.37
CA GLY A 269 20.22 -23.71 9.13
C GLY A 269 20.23 -22.74 7.95
N LEU A 270 20.46 -21.46 8.17
CA LEU A 270 20.43 -20.40 7.16
C LEU A 270 21.87 -19.95 6.83
N ASN A 271 22.13 -19.72 5.53
CA ASN A 271 23.42 -19.19 5.08
C ASN A 271 23.50 -17.67 5.25
N PRO A 272 24.34 -17.14 6.16
CA PRO A 272 24.46 -15.69 6.40
C PRO A 272 24.93 -14.87 5.20
N ARG A 273 25.47 -15.52 4.16
CA ARG A 273 25.92 -14.88 2.90
C ARG A 273 24.84 -14.80 1.84
N SER A 274 23.69 -15.45 2.06
CA SER A 274 22.56 -15.39 1.13
C SER A 274 21.93 -14.00 1.11
N LYS A 275 21.49 -13.54 -0.05
CA LYS A 275 20.73 -12.29 -0.18
C LYS A 275 19.40 -12.33 0.59
N SER A 276 18.77 -13.50 0.70
CA SER A 276 17.51 -13.72 1.42
C SER A 276 17.70 -13.95 2.92
N PHE A 277 18.94 -14.05 3.43
CA PHE A 277 19.23 -14.42 4.81
C PHE A 277 18.38 -13.67 5.84
N ASN A 278 18.39 -12.35 5.78
CA ASN A 278 17.69 -11.53 6.79
C ASN A 278 16.17 -11.70 6.76
N ALA A 279 15.59 -11.88 5.58
CA ALA A 279 14.15 -12.14 5.43
C ALA A 279 13.79 -13.52 6.00
N LEU A 280 14.55 -14.55 5.64
CA LEU A 280 14.37 -15.91 6.15
C LEU A 280 14.60 -16.00 7.65
N LEU A 281 15.58 -15.25 8.17
CA LEU A 281 15.86 -15.19 9.59
C LEU A 281 14.68 -14.60 10.38
N THR A 282 14.06 -13.53 9.87
CA THR A 282 12.88 -12.95 10.51
C THR A 282 11.72 -13.96 10.54
N LYS A 283 11.45 -14.66 9.44
CA LYS A 283 10.45 -15.74 9.39
C LYS A 283 10.75 -16.83 10.42
N ALA A 284 11.99 -17.30 10.46
CA ALA A 284 12.43 -18.34 11.38
C ALA A 284 12.28 -17.95 12.87
N MET A 285 12.66 -16.74 13.23
CA MET A 285 12.47 -16.23 14.60
C MET A 285 11.00 -16.14 15.01
N LEU A 286 10.11 -15.90 14.05
CA LEU A 286 8.66 -15.85 14.27
C LEU A 286 7.98 -17.23 14.15
N GLY A 287 8.73 -18.28 13.79
CA GLY A 287 8.23 -19.65 13.68
C GLY A 287 7.44 -19.90 12.39
N VAL A 288 7.67 -19.13 11.34
CA VAL A 288 7.03 -19.27 10.03
C VAL A 288 7.97 -19.98 9.06
N GLY A 289 7.44 -20.88 8.25
CA GLY A 289 8.19 -21.64 7.26
C GLY A 289 8.86 -20.76 6.21
N GLN A 290 10.02 -21.19 5.70
CA GLN A 290 10.82 -20.40 4.76
C GLN A 290 10.07 -20.09 3.45
N GLU A 291 9.26 -21.04 2.98
CA GLU A 291 8.50 -20.94 1.73
C GLU A 291 7.19 -20.16 1.88
N ASN A 292 6.74 -19.89 3.12
CA ASN A 292 5.48 -19.21 3.41
C ASN A 292 5.71 -17.72 3.65
N GLU A 293 4.68 -16.92 3.41
CA GLU A 293 4.69 -15.51 3.84
C GLU A 293 3.98 -15.37 5.19
N ILE A 294 4.45 -14.45 6.02
CA ILE A 294 3.82 -14.16 7.31
C ILE A 294 2.46 -13.51 7.04
N ALA A 295 1.38 -14.21 7.39
CA ALA A 295 0.01 -13.80 7.07
C ALA A 295 -0.31 -12.39 7.57
N GLU A 296 0.02 -12.10 8.84
CA GLU A 296 -0.22 -10.81 9.47
C GLU A 296 0.55 -9.69 8.78
N PHE A 297 1.80 -9.94 8.33
CA PHE A 297 2.60 -8.93 7.64
C PHE A 297 2.10 -8.67 6.23
N SER A 298 1.75 -9.73 5.50
CA SER A 298 1.21 -9.61 4.15
C SER A 298 -0.10 -8.85 4.14
N LYS A 299 -1.02 -9.17 5.05
CA LYS A 299 -2.32 -8.51 5.20
C LYS A 299 -2.17 -7.05 5.63
N ALA A 300 -1.31 -6.76 6.62
CA ALA A 300 -1.07 -5.41 7.13
C ALA A 300 -0.19 -4.55 6.20
N GLY A 301 0.49 -5.15 5.22
CA GLY A 301 1.47 -4.46 4.37
C GLY A 301 2.72 -4.06 5.16
N ILE A 302 3.11 -4.83 6.20
CA ILE A 302 4.29 -4.52 7.01
C ILE A 302 5.55 -4.73 6.18
N THR A 303 6.35 -3.67 6.07
CA THR A 303 7.61 -3.69 5.35
C THR A 303 8.77 -4.01 6.30
N VAL A 304 9.30 -5.23 6.22
CA VAL A 304 10.44 -5.65 7.04
C VAL A 304 11.74 -5.10 6.46
N ARG A 305 12.57 -4.47 7.28
CA ARG A 305 13.92 -4.00 6.93
C ARG A 305 14.92 -4.35 8.02
N THR A 306 16.03 -4.96 7.63
CA THR A 306 17.14 -5.18 8.54
C THR A 306 18.03 -3.95 8.57
N ILE A 307 18.22 -3.39 9.74
CA ILE A 307 19.10 -2.24 9.97
C ILE A 307 20.41 -2.70 10.60
N ARG A 308 21.52 -2.31 9.98
CA ARG A 308 22.88 -2.61 10.46
C ARG A 308 23.53 -1.34 11.00
N LEU A 309 23.66 -1.28 12.30
CA LEU A 309 24.38 -0.21 13.00
C LEU A 309 25.85 -0.57 13.09
N GLU A 310 26.73 0.35 12.75
CA GLU A 310 28.14 0.26 13.09
C GLU A 310 28.32 0.40 14.62
N GLN A 311 29.52 0.17 15.14
CA GLN A 311 29.82 0.30 16.60
C GLN A 311 29.42 1.69 17.13
N ASN A 312 29.62 2.73 16.33
CA ASN A 312 29.27 4.11 16.68
C ASN A 312 27.77 4.45 16.53
N GLY A 313 26.91 3.46 16.24
CA GLY A 313 25.47 3.63 16.08
C GLY A 313 25.03 4.25 14.75
N ARG A 314 25.93 4.43 13.78
CA ARG A 314 25.59 4.99 12.45
C ARG A 314 25.16 3.90 11.47
N ILE A 315 24.26 4.25 10.58
CA ILE A 315 23.87 3.43 9.42
C ILE A 315 24.74 3.81 8.21
N ARG A 316 25.24 2.81 7.48
CA ARG A 316 26.08 3.10 6.31
C ARG A 316 25.28 3.62 5.12
N GLU A 317 24.15 3.03 4.85
CA GLU A 317 23.39 3.24 3.63
C GLU A 317 21.99 3.75 3.92
N HIS A 318 21.44 4.54 3.02
CA HIS A 318 20.04 4.91 3.03
C HIS A 318 19.17 3.67 2.78
N ILE A 319 17.88 3.73 3.10
CA ILE A 319 16.95 2.62 2.90
C ILE A 319 16.34 2.74 1.51
N SER A 320 16.66 1.80 0.62
CA SER A 320 16.12 1.75 -0.73
C SER A 320 14.73 1.13 -0.78
N PHE A 321 13.93 1.60 -1.73
CA PHE A 321 12.70 0.98 -2.15
C PHE A 321 12.88 0.32 -3.54
N PRO A 322 11.90 -0.43 -4.05
CA PRO A 322 12.00 -0.99 -5.40
C PRO A 322 12.29 0.07 -6.45
N ALA A 323 13.06 -0.29 -7.47
CA ALA A 323 13.28 0.58 -8.61
C ALA A 323 11.96 0.76 -9.38
N PHE A 324 11.75 1.97 -9.90
CA PHE A 324 10.60 2.29 -10.74
C PHE A 324 11.01 2.42 -12.21
N GLU A 325 10.08 2.16 -13.11
CA GLU A 325 10.17 2.54 -14.51
C GLU A 325 9.54 3.93 -14.67
N PHE A 326 10.13 4.80 -15.50
CA PHE A 326 9.63 6.17 -15.65
C PHE A 326 8.22 6.24 -16.24
N ALA A 327 7.88 5.30 -17.14
CA ALA A 327 6.54 5.20 -17.68
C ALA A 327 5.51 4.87 -16.58
N ASP A 328 5.82 3.91 -15.70
CA ASP A 328 4.94 3.53 -14.60
C ASP A 328 4.76 4.68 -13.60
N LEU A 329 5.86 5.39 -13.27
CA LEU A 329 5.82 6.57 -12.41
C LEU A 329 4.91 7.67 -12.96
N LEU A 330 4.96 7.93 -14.26
CA LEU A 330 4.12 8.93 -14.91
C LEU A 330 2.64 8.52 -14.99
N ALA A 331 2.37 7.21 -15.09
CA ALA A 331 1.01 6.67 -15.07
C ALA A 331 0.35 6.76 -13.69
N GLU A 332 1.12 6.91 -12.61
CA GLU A 332 0.58 7.14 -11.27
C GLU A 332 -0.05 8.54 -11.21
N THR A 333 -1.32 8.65 -10.89
CA THR A 333 -2.03 9.94 -10.81
C THR A 333 -2.16 10.47 -9.39
N GLU A 334 -2.24 9.56 -8.41
CA GLU A 334 -2.47 9.89 -7.01
C GLU A 334 -1.35 9.34 -6.14
N TRP A 335 -0.94 10.16 -5.17
CA TRP A 335 0.08 9.79 -4.20
C TRP A 335 -0.28 8.54 -3.40
N GLU A 336 -1.51 8.50 -2.88
CA GLU A 336 -1.97 7.41 -2.01
C GLU A 336 -2.02 6.06 -2.71
N ASP A 337 -2.19 6.06 -4.02
CA ASP A 337 -2.26 4.84 -4.84
C ASP A 337 -0.93 4.54 -5.55
N SER A 338 0.04 5.46 -5.46
CA SER A 338 1.40 5.26 -5.98
C SER A 338 2.15 4.18 -5.21
N GLU A 339 3.08 3.49 -5.85
CA GLU A 339 3.88 2.45 -5.21
C GLU A 339 4.73 3.02 -4.06
N PHE A 340 5.26 4.24 -4.22
CA PHE A 340 6.01 4.89 -3.16
C PHE A 340 5.10 5.39 -2.02
N GLY A 341 3.94 5.93 -2.34
CA GLY A 341 2.94 6.36 -1.36
C GLY A 341 2.43 5.21 -0.50
N LYS A 342 2.14 4.06 -1.11
CA LYS A 342 1.75 2.83 -0.38
C LYS A 342 2.79 2.43 0.64
N VAL A 343 4.08 2.44 0.25
CA VAL A 343 5.17 2.08 1.18
C VAL A 343 5.32 3.12 2.29
N CYS A 344 5.27 4.42 1.99
CA CYS A 344 5.37 5.47 3.01
C CYS A 344 4.20 5.46 4.01
N ASN A 345 3.01 5.03 3.57
CA ASN A 345 1.83 4.86 4.41
C ASN A 345 1.73 3.46 5.05
N SER A 346 2.73 2.58 4.84
CA SER A 346 2.80 1.28 5.49
C SER A 346 3.50 1.36 6.85
N LYS A 347 3.37 0.28 7.61
CA LYS A 347 4.13 0.08 8.84
C LYS A 347 5.46 -0.61 8.53
N PHE A 348 6.54 -0.15 9.12
CA PHE A 348 7.86 -0.77 9.02
C PHE A 348 8.15 -1.62 10.26
N LEU A 349 8.80 -2.75 10.04
CA LEU A 349 9.47 -3.51 11.09
C LEU A 349 10.98 -3.44 10.83
N PHE A 350 11.69 -2.69 11.66
CA PHE A 350 13.14 -2.65 11.65
C PHE A 350 13.71 -3.74 12.57
N VAL A 351 14.39 -4.73 12.00
CA VAL A 351 15.15 -5.73 12.75
C VAL A 351 16.58 -5.22 12.86
N VAL A 352 17.00 -4.90 14.09
CA VAL A 352 18.21 -4.10 14.35
C VAL A 352 19.36 -5.00 14.76
N PHE A 353 20.42 -4.94 13.97
CA PHE A 353 21.72 -5.54 14.31
C PHE A 353 22.74 -4.43 14.55
N LYS A 354 23.62 -4.61 15.54
CA LYS A 354 24.73 -3.70 15.83
C LYS A 354 26.04 -4.44 15.83
N LYS A 355 27.05 -3.85 15.25
CA LYS A 355 28.40 -4.40 15.21
C LYS A 355 29.02 -4.38 16.62
N ASN A 356 29.42 -5.53 17.11
CA ASN A 356 30.12 -5.65 18.40
C ASN A 356 31.62 -5.34 18.30
N GLU A 357 32.36 -5.44 19.41
CA GLU A 357 33.79 -5.17 19.45
C GLU A 357 34.63 -6.11 18.57
N LEU A 358 34.13 -7.31 18.32
CA LEU A 358 34.78 -8.29 17.45
C LEU A 358 34.45 -8.04 15.95
N GLY A 359 33.67 -7.00 15.63
CA GLY A 359 33.29 -6.65 14.26
C GLY A 359 32.19 -7.52 13.68
N VAL A 360 31.49 -8.32 14.49
CA VAL A 360 30.36 -9.18 14.09
C VAL A 360 29.04 -8.48 14.43
N TYR A 361 28.03 -8.68 13.59
CA TYR A 361 26.69 -8.13 13.82
C TYR A 361 25.90 -8.98 14.82
N GLU A 362 25.44 -8.35 15.89
CA GLU A 362 24.69 -8.93 16.99
C GLU A 362 23.27 -8.36 16.98
N LEU A 363 22.24 -9.19 17.14
CA LEU A 363 20.84 -8.77 17.19
C LEU A 363 20.60 -7.93 18.45
N ARG A 364 20.03 -6.74 18.27
CA ARG A 364 19.69 -5.81 19.36
C ARG A 364 18.19 -5.77 19.65
N GLY A 365 17.37 -6.28 18.74
CA GLY A 365 15.92 -6.30 18.85
C GLY A 365 15.23 -5.90 17.56
N CYS A 366 13.99 -5.46 17.68
CA CYS A 366 13.25 -4.90 16.56
C CYS A 366 12.36 -3.74 17.00
N GLU A 367 12.03 -2.86 16.05
CA GLU A 367 11.17 -1.70 16.28
C GLU A 367 10.14 -1.56 15.16
N PHE A 368 8.87 -1.43 15.56
CA PHE A 368 7.83 -1.02 14.65
C PHE A 368 7.82 0.50 14.51
N TRP A 369 7.66 0.95 13.29
CA TRP A 369 7.62 2.37 12.99
C TRP A 369 6.67 2.67 11.84
N SER A 370 5.86 3.70 12.03
CA SER A 370 5.04 4.32 11.00
C SER A 370 5.58 5.71 10.72
N MET A 371 5.67 6.07 9.45
CA MET A 371 6.16 7.38 9.05
C MET A 371 5.20 8.46 9.55
N PRO A 372 5.65 9.46 10.33
CA PRO A 372 4.82 10.59 10.75
C PRO A 372 4.23 11.35 9.56
N ALA A 373 3.05 11.93 9.72
CA ALA A 373 2.32 12.60 8.64
C ALA A 373 3.16 13.68 7.93
N GLU A 374 3.93 14.46 8.68
CA GLU A 374 4.83 15.48 8.12
C GLU A 374 5.94 14.89 7.22
N MET A 375 6.43 13.69 7.56
CA MET A 375 7.43 12.98 6.74
C MET A 375 6.78 12.35 5.52
N VAL A 376 5.55 11.88 5.63
CA VAL A 376 4.75 11.40 4.49
C VAL A 376 4.53 12.55 3.50
N ASP A 377 4.19 13.75 3.97
CA ASP A 377 4.04 14.94 3.13
C ASP A 377 5.36 15.32 2.43
N ALA A 378 6.49 15.17 3.11
CA ALA A 378 7.82 15.39 2.51
C ALA A 378 8.16 14.33 1.44
N ALA A 379 7.80 13.06 1.66
CA ALA A 379 7.97 11.99 0.68
C ALA A 379 7.06 12.21 -0.54
N GLU A 380 5.82 12.65 -0.33
CA GLU A 380 4.90 13.06 -1.40
C GLU A 380 5.49 14.20 -2.25
N ALA A 381 6.07 15.21 -1.59
CA ALA A 381 6.74 16.30 -2.30
C ALA A 381 7.89 15.79 -3.19
N THR A 382 8.68 14.82 -2.71
CA THR A 382 9.75 14.19 -3.49
C THR A 382 9.18 13.44 -4.71
N TRP A 383 8.10 12.68 -4.53
CA TRP A 383 7.42 11.96 -5.61
C TRP A 383 6.86 12.94 -6.67
N LYS A 384 6.17 14.00 -6.26
CA LYS A 384 5.63 15.04 -7.15
C LYS A 384 6.74 15.74 -7.95
N GLU A 385 7.83 16.10 -7.28
CA GLU A 385 8.96 16.75 -7.93
C GLU A 385 9.65 15.81 -8.93
N THR A 386 9.82 14.53 -8.57
CA THR A 386 10.38 13.51 -9.47
C THR A 386 9.54 13.41 -10.75
N ARG A 387 8.22 13.28 -10.63
CA ARG A 387 7.32 13.26 -11.79
C ARG A 387 7.45 14.52 -12.64
N ARG A 388 7.43 15.69 -11.99
CA ARG A 388 7.56 16.99 -12.67
C ARG A 388 8.86 17.09 -13.47
N VAL A 389 9.98 16.63 -12.92
CA VAL A 389 11.27 16.61 -13.61
C VAL A 389 11.25 15.67 -14.79
N VAL A 390 10.68 14.47 -14.62
CA VAL A 390 10.57 13.48 -15.71
C VAL A 390 9.67 13.98 -16.85
N GLU A 391 8.54 14.61 -16.52
CA GLU A 391 7.61 15.21 -17.51
C GLU A 391 8.26 16.35 -18.30
N ARG A 392 9.10 17.17 -17.64
CA ARG A 392 9.80 18.31 -18.29
C ARG A 392 11.05 17.90 -19.06
N GLY A 393 11.55 16.73 -18.81
CA GLY A 393 12.82 16.20 -19.33
C GLY A 393 13.93 16.19 -18.29
N VAL A 394 14.49 15.01 -18.05
CA VAL A 394 15.62 14.84 -17.13
C VAL A 394 16.89 15.43 -17.79
N GLU A 395 17.60 16.28 -17.07
CA GLU A 395 18.87 16.85 -17.50
C GLU A 395 20.02 15.91 -17.09
N PHE A 396 20.92 15.62 -18.04
CA PHE A 396 22.17 14.89 -17.78
C PHE A 396 23.31 15.90 -17.68
N ILE A 397 23.91 15.99 -16.49
CA ILE A 397 25.02 16.89 -16.21
C ILE A 397 26.30 16.05 -16.18
N GLN A 398 27.21 16.30 -17.13
CA GLN A 398 28.50 15.62 -17.13
C GLN A 398 29.39 16.21 -16.04
N GLY A 399 29.76 15.38 -15.07
CA GLY A 399 30.71 15.71 -14.03
C GLY A 399 32.14 15.35 -14.41
N MET A 400 33.09 15.57 -13.50
CA MET A 400 34.50 15.22 -13.68
C MET A 400 34.68 13.70 -13.92
N PRO A 401 35.69 13.26 -14.68
CA PRO A 401 35.95 11.86 -14.94
C PRO A 401 36.47 11.17 -13.70
N TYR A 402 35.55 10.53 -12.96
CA TYR A 402 35.88 9.87 -11.68
C TYR A 402 35.50 8.40 -11.62
N CYS A 403 35.23 7.77 -12.73
CA CYS A 403 34.86 6.37 -12.74
C CYS A 403 36.03 5.47 -13.13
N LYS A 404 36.18 4.34 -12.45
CA LYS A 404 37.18 3.30 -12.74
C LYS A 404 37.14 2.78 -14.18
N ASP A 405 36.05 3.04 -14.89
CA ASP A 405 35.80 2.66 -16.28
C ASP A 405 36.16 3.76 -17.30
N GLY A 406 36.72 4.90 -16.85
CA GLY A 406 37.20 5.99 -17.71
C GLY A 406 36.11 6.93 -18.25
N TYR A 407 34.83 6.70 -17.93
CA TYR A 407 33.74 7.60 -18.34
C TYR A 407 33.46 8.68 -17.30
N PRO A 408 32.98 9.89 -17.68
CA PRO A 408 32.59 10.92 -16.73
C PRO A 408 31.42 10.45 -15.83
N THR A 409 31.37 10.98 -14.62
CA THR A 409 30.16 10.87 -13.80
C THR A 409 29.03 11.61 -14.50
N ILE A 410 27.83 11.05 -14.43
CA ILE A 410 26.63 11.67 -14.97
C ILE A 410 25.71 11.93 -13.80
N GLU A 411 25.54 13.20 -13.48
CA GLU A 411 24.56 13.68 -12.51
C GLU A 411 23.26 14.01 -13.22
N ASN A 412 22.20 14.20 -12.49
CA ASN A 412 20.89 14.55 -13.02
C ASN A 412 20.15 15.49 -12.06
N ASN A 413 19.05 16.08 -12.52
CA ASN A 413 18.25 17.05 -11.79
C ASN A 413 17.09 16.44 -11.01
N LEU A 414 17.06 15.11 -10.81
CA LEU A 414 16.08 14.48 -9.91
C LEU A 414 16.34 14.87 -8.45
N PRO A 415 15.30 14.86 -7.57
CA PRO A 415 15.45 15.26 -6.17
C PRO A 415 16.49 14.41 -5.44
N GLY A 416 17.66 14.99 -5.15
CA GLY A 416 18.76 14.36 -4.40
C GLY A 416 18.54 14.40 -2.88
N SER A 417 19.52 13.88 -2.11
CA SER A 417 19.46 13.80 -0.65
C SER A 417 19.28 15.14 0.06
N ASP A 418 19.67 16.24 -0.58
CA ASP A 418 19.57 17.58 -0.02
C ASP A 418 18.20 18.23 -0.22
N TYR A 419 17.32 17.61 -1.02
CA TYR A 419 16.01 18.18 -1.36
C TYR A 419 15.14 18.43 -0.12
N ASN A 420 14.95 17.41 0.75
CA ASN A 420 14.20 17.57 2.00
C ASN A 420 14.75 16.75 3.18
N ARG A 421 15.80 15.96 2.97
CA ARG A 421 16.45 15.09 3.97
C ARG A 421 15.55 14.02 4.60
N ILE A 422 14.41 13.73 3.98
CA ILE A 422 13.50 12.64 4.36
C ILE A 422 13.52 11.58 3.28
N ALA A 423 13.19 11.97 2.03
CA ALA A 423 13.16 11.07 0.89
C ALA A 423 13.88 11.70 -0.30
N HIS A 424 14.49 10.86 -1.14
CA HIS A 424 15.23 11.32 -2.32
C HIS A 424 15.29 10.22 -3.38
N VAL A 425 15.75 10.55 -4.57
CA VAL A 425 15.93 9.61 -5.70
C VAL A 425 17.42 9.31 -5.88
N ARG A 426 17.75 8.05 -6.09
CA ARG A 426 19.11 7.60 -6.38
C ARG A 426 19.11 6.41 -7.33
N PRO A 427 20.24 6.19 -8.05
CA PRO A 427 20.43 5.00 -8.85
C PRO A 427 20.27 3.70 -8.06
N HIS A 428 19.58 2.73 -8.64
CA HIS A 428 19.33 1.41 -8.07
C HIS A 428 19.50 0.32 -9.11
N ALA A 429 20.74 0.15 -9.58
CA ALA A 429 21.14 -0.89 -10.53
C ALA A 429 22.53 -1.41 -10.17
N SER A 430 22.90 -2.57 -10.74
CA SER A 430 24.22 -3.18 -10.51
C SER A 430 25.36 -2.34 -11.11
N GLN A 431 25.08 -1.71 -12.26
CA GLN A 431 26.02 -0.89 -13.01
C GLN A 431 25.28 0.32 -13.57
N ARG A 432 26.03 1.40 -13.82
CA ARG A 432 25.49 2.54 -14.55
C ARG A 432 25.20 2.19 -16.00
N ALA A 433 24.11 2.72 -16.53
CA ALA A 433 23.75 2.53 -17.92
C ALA A 433 22.97 3.75 -18.44
N TYR A 434 23.34 4.23 -19.64
CA TYR A 434 22.73 5.40 -20.27
C TYR A 434 22.60 5.20 -21.77
N ARG A 435 21.56 5.76 -22.37
CA ARG A 435 21.43 6.01 -23.80
C ARG A 435 21.18 7.51 -23.98
N PHE A 436 22.05 8.18 -24.73
CA PHE A 436 21.99 9.62 -24.97
C PHE A 436 21.16 9.95 -26.21
N ALA A 437 20.85 11.24 -26.41
CA ALA A 437 20.07 11.71 -27.55
C ALA A 437 20.75 11.47 -28.91
N ASP A 438 22.08 11.43 -28.95
CA ASP A 438 22.86 11.11 -30.15
C ASP A 438 22.94 9.60 -30.45
N GLY A 439 22.28 8.76 -29.65
CA GLY A 439 22.26 7.31 -29.75
C GLY A 439 23.47 6.62 -29.11
N SER A 440 24.44 7.36 -28.56
CA SER A 440 25.57 6.77 -27.84
C SER A 440 25.09 6.07 -26.54
N VAL A 441 25.80 4.99 -26.18
CA VAL A 441 25.40 4.11 -25.07
C VAL A 441 26.55 3.88 -24.11
N VAL A 442 26.26 3.93 -22.83
CA VAL A 442 27.14 3.54 -21.71
C VAL A 442 26.54 2.41 -20.94
N GLY A 443 27.28 1.35 -20.67
CA GLY A 443 26.81 0.21 -19.86
C GLY A 443 25.78 -0.69 -20.58
N ASN A 444 25.10 -1.52 -19.81
CA ASN A 444 24.06 -2.43 -20.31
C ASN A 444 22.67 -1.82 -20.10
N VAL A 445 22.20 -1.08 -21.12
CA VAL A 445 20.91 -0.37 -21.05
C VAL A 445 19.74 -1.33 -20.84
N ALA A 446 19.73 -2.48 -21.50
CA ALA A 446 18.63 -3.43 -21.39
C ALA A 446 18.44 -3.99 -19.97
N ARG A 447 19.53 -4.09 -19.20
CA ARG A 447 19.48 -4.63 -17.82
C ARG A 447 19.36 -3.55 -16.77
N ASP A 448 20.17 -2.50 -16.88
CA ASP A 448 20.46 -1.57 -15.79
C ASP A 448 19.83 -0.17 -15.99
N ALA A 449 19.17 0.10 -17.11
CA ALA A 449 18.54 1.39 -17.38
C ALA A 449 17.00 1.28 -17.50
N SER A 450 16.34 2.42 -17.34
CA SER A 450 14.94 2.67 -17.64
C SER A 450 14.82 3.76 -18.70
N GLU A 451 13.84 3.63 -19.59
CA GLU A 451 13.60 4.55 -20.69
C GLU A 451 12.87 5.81 -20.23
N LEU A 452 13.35 6.96 -20.68
CA LEU A 452 12.74 8.27 -20.47
C LEU A 452 11.71 8.56 -21.57
N PRO A 453 10.72 9.45 -21.33
CA PRO A 453 9.70 9.80 -22.33
C PRO A 453 10.25 10.36 -23.66
N ASP A 454 11.45 10.91 -23.65
CA ASP A 454 12.13 11.47 -24.83
C ASP A 454 12.97 10.46 -25.62
N GLY A 455 12.90 9.16 -25.25
CA GLY A 455 13.64 8.08 -25.91
C GLY A 455 15.08 7.90 -25.42
N ARG A 456 15.60 8.79 -24.58
CA ARG A 456 16.86 8.54 -23.85
C ARG A 456 16.63 7.46 -22.78
N ALA A 457 17.71 6.95 -22.21
CA ALA A 457 17.61 6.05 -21.07
C ALA A 457 18.66 6.38 -20.01
N MET A 458 18.34 6.18 -18.76
CA MET A 458 19.26 6.35 -17.65
C MET A 458 19.20 5.19 -16.69
N THR A 459 20.25 5.03 -15.91
CA THR A 459 20.34 4.03 -14.84
C THR A 459 19.04 3.99 -14.04
N LYS A 460 18.48 2.79 -13.82
CA LYS A 460 17.27 2.60 -13.01
C LYS A 460 17.36 3.38 -11.71
N GLN A 461 16.29 4.06 -11.36
CA GLN A 461 16.19 4.88 -10.17
C GLN A 461 15.23 4.24 -9.16
N SER A 462 15.41 4.55 -7.89
CA SER A 462 14.42 4.26 -6.85
C SER A 462 14.30 5.42 -5.88
N PHE A 463 13.21 5.44 -5.14
CA PHE A 463 13.09 6.30 -3.97
C PHE A 463 13.87 5.69 -2.80
N TRP A 464 14.40 6.54 -1.94
CA TRP A 464 15.19 6.17 -0.77
C TRP A 464 14.73 6.98 0.44
N LEU A 465 14.60 6.34 1.58
CA LEU A 465 14.45 7.03 2.87
C LEU A 465 15.84 7.41 3.39
N ASP A 466 15.98 8.66 3.85
CA ASP A 466 17.26 9.12 4.39
C ASP A 466 17.63 8.36 5.67
N LYS A 467 18.84 7.89 5.73
CA LYS A 467 19.35 7.13 6.88
C LYS A 467 19.30 7.90 8.19
N GLY A 468 19.45 9.22 8.14
CA GLY A 468 19.40 10.09 9.33
C GLY A 468 18.04 10.04 10.03
N VAL A 469 16.94 9.79 9.30
CA VAL A 469 15.62 9.57 9.88
C VAL A 469 15.64 8.34 10.79
N VAL A 470 16.15 7.22 10.27
CA VAL A 470 16.18 5.94 11.01
C VAL A 470 17.23 5.95 12.09
N GLU A 471 18.40 6.57 11.86
CA GLU A 471 19.43 6.76 12.92
C GLU A 471 18.85 7.50 14.13
N LYS A 472 18.12 8.61 13.88
CA LYS A 472 17.48 9.38 14.95
C LYS A 472 16.44 8.54 15.68
N LEU A 473 15.53 7.87 14.95
CA LEU A 473 14.52 7.00 15.53
C LEU A 473 15.15 5.94 16.45
N LEU A 474 16.13 5.20 15.95
CA LEU A 474 16.74 4.11 16.72
C LEU A 474 17.52 4.62 17.93
N LYS A 475 18.20 5.76 17.80
CA LYS A 475 18.85 6.42 18.92
C LYS A 475 17.85 6.82 20.01
N ASP A 476 16.70 7.41 19.63
CA ASP A 476 15.64 7.83 20.55
C ASP A 476 14.99 6.63 21.26
N ARG A 477 15.09 5.42 20.67
CA ARG A 477 14.62 4.13 21.21
C ARG A 477 15.70 3.34 21.97
N GLY A 478 16.94 3.86 22.09
CA GLY A 478 18.02 3.28 22.90
C GLY A 478 18.87 2.21 22.21
N TYR A 479 18.83 2.12 20.87
CA TYR A 479 19.69 1.20 20.10
C TYR A 479 21.12 1.69 19.91
#